data_686c72283ea25455f604b076fe709969
#
_entry.id   686c72283ea25455f604b076fe709969
#
_cell.length_a   1.000
_cell.length_b   1.000
_cell.length_c   1.000
_cell.angle_alpha   90.00
_cell.angle_beta   90.00
_cell.angle_gamma   90.00
#
_symmetry.space_group_name_H-M   'P 1'
#
loop_
_entity.id
_entity.type
_entity.pdbx_description
1 polymer ?
#
loop_
_entity_poly.entity_id
_entity_poly.type
_entity_poly.pdbx_seq_one_letter_code
_entity_poly.pdbx_strand_id
1 'polypeptide(L)'
;KYDCVVGLSGGIDSSYVVYLLWKMKLNPIIIHMDNGWNSKTSNHNISKILDKTNFDYKTLILDWEEFRNLQISFLKAGVPDIELITDHAIFAYIIDFAIKEEIKFILSGVNFATEHSTVNSWGWRKDDFNHIRKIHKKFGKKELKTFPKMYPFKKFYYEKIKKKINVINILDFINYNS
;
A
#
# COMPACT_ATOMS: atom_id res chain seq x y z
N LYS A 1 -13.53 -16.75 6.16
CA LYS A 1 -12.12 -16.34 6.28
C LYS A 1 -11.65 -15.91 4.90
N TYR A 2 -10.93 -14.79 4.81
CA TYR A 2 -10.41 -14.30 3.54
C TYR A 2 -9.21 -15.10 3.07
N ASP A 3 -9.10 -15.32 1.75
CA ASP A 3 -7.97 -16.03 1.15
C ASP A 3 -6.72 -15.14 1.08
N CYS A 4 -6.93 -13.85 0.83
CA CYS A 4 -5.85 -12.87 0.70
C CYS A 4 -6.30 -11.44 0.99
N VAL A 5 -5.33 -10.54 1.11
CA VAL A 5 -5.53 -9.08 1.16
C VAL A 5 -5.02 -8.49 -0.14
N VAL A 6 -5.73 -7.52 -0.71
CA VAL A 6 -5.30 -6.76 -1.88
C VAL A 6 -5.60 -5.28 -1.72
N GLY A 7 -4.63 -4.43 -2.13
CA GLY A 7 -4.83 -2.98 -2.21
C GLY A 7 -5.56 -2.60 -3.50
N LEU A 8 -6.52 -1.66 -3.40
CA LEU A 8 -7.25 -1.13 -4.55
C LEU A 8 -7.14 0.40 -4.58
N SER A 9 -6.40 0.93 -5.54
CA SER A 9 -6.24 2.38 -5.74
C SER A 9 -7.22 2.98 -6.76
N GLY A 10 -7.94 2.14 -7.51
CA GLY A 10 -8.77 2.55 -8.64
C GLY A 10 -8.00 2.80 -9.94
N GLY A 11 -6.68 2.56 -9.92
CA GLY A 11 -5.83 2.50 -11.12
C GLY A 11 -5.97 1.16 -11.86
N ILE A 12 -5.39 1.08 -13.06
CA ILE A 12 -5.54 -0.08 -13.95
C ILE A 12 -4.99 -1.35 -13.29
N ASP A 13 -3.75 -1.32 -12.78
CA ASP A 13 -3.07 -2.50 -12.25
C ASP A 13 -3.79 -3.11 -11.05
N SER A 14 -4.12 -2.29 -10.05
CA SER A 14 -4.85 -2.75 -8.87
C SER A 14 -6.25 -3.26 -9.21
N SER A 15 -6.92 -2.63 -10.17
CA SER A 15 -8.24 -3.04 -10.66
C SER A 15 -8.16 -4.39 -11.38
N TYR A 16 -7.11 -4.59 -12.17
CA TYR A 16 -6.90 -5.84 -12.88
C TYR A 16 -6.57 -7.01 -11.92
N VAL A 17 -5.80 -6.76 -10.87
CA VAL A 17 -5.60 -7.76 -9.81
C VAL A 17 -6.93 -8.20 -9.21
N VAL A 18 -7.79 -7.24 -8.82
CA VAL A 18 -9.11 -7.56 -8.26
C VAL A 18 -9.98 -8.35 -9.25
N TYR A 19 -9.94 -7.99 -10.54
CA TYR A 19 -10.63 -8.73 -11.59
C TYR A 19 -10.13 -10.18 -11.70
N LEU A 20 -8.82 -10.41 -11.64
CA LEU A 20 -8.25 -11.76 -11.65
C LEU A 20 -8.72 -12.59 -10.47
N LEU A 21 -8.72 -12.03 -9.25
CA LEU A 21 -9.20 -12.70 -8.06
C LEU A 21 -10.68 -13.10 -8.18
N TRP A 22 -11.50 -12.18 -8.71
CA TRP A 22 -12.91 -12.47 -8.97
C TRP A 22 -13.08 -13.61 -9.99
N LYS A 23 -12.30 -13.60 -11.07
CA LYS A 23 -12.31 -14.65 -12.09
C LYS A 23 -11.84 -16.00 -11.54
N MET A 24 -10.87 -15.99 -10.62
CA MET A 24 -10.36 -17.19 -9.93
C MET A 24 -11.29 -17.67 -8.81
N LYS A 25 -12.39 -16.97 -8.54
CA LYS A 25 -13.35 -17.28 -7.44
C LYS A 25 -12.70 -17.29 -6.06
N LEU A 26 -11.68 -16.47 -5.85
CA LEU A 26 -11.07 -16.25 -4.54
C LEU A 26 -11.91 -15.24 -3.74
N ASN A 27 -11.78 -15.30 -2.43
CA ASN A 27 -12.46 -14.42 -1.48
C ASN A 27 -11.46 -13.46 -0.82
N PRO A 28 -11.05 -12.35 -1.50
CA PRO A 28 -10.15 -11.36 -0.93
C PRO A 28 -10.88 -10.42 0.03
N ILE A 29 -10.12 -9.78 0.93
CA ILE A 29 -10.50 -8.50 1.52
C ILE A 29 -9.79 -7.38 0.78
N ILE A 30 -10.54 -6.40 0.31
CA ILE A 30 -10.02 -5.23 -0.40
C ILE A 30 -9.66 -4.14 0.60
N ILE A 31 -8.46 -3.58 0.47
CA ILE A 31 -8.03 -2.41 1.26
C ILE A 31 -7.87 -1.21 0.33
N HIS A 32 -8.60 -0.15 0.60
CA HIS A 32 -8.42 1.15 -0.03
C HIS A 32 -7.80 2.12 0.98
N MET A 33 -6.93 3.02 0.52
CA MET A 33 -6.42 4.10 1.36
C MET A 33 -6.90 5.45 0.85
N ASP A 34 -7.54 6.19 1.73
CA ASP A 34 -7.88 7.59 1.51
C ASP A 34 -6.87 8.49 2.24
N ASN A 35 -6.05 9.16 1.44
CA ASN A 35 -5.04 10.12 1.88
C ASN A 35 -5.42 11.57 1.56
N GLY A 36 -6.66 11.82 1.12
CA GLY A 36 -7.17 13.13 0.73
C GLY A 36 -6.84 13.55 -0.73
N TRP A 37 -6.13 12.71 -1.51
CA TRP A 37 -5.74 13.01 -2.90
C TRP A 37 -6.47 12.15 -3.94
N ASN A 38 -7.46 11.38 -3.54
CA ASN A 38 -8.19 10.52 -4.46
C ASN A 38 -8.93 11.33 -5.54
N SER A 39 -8.71 10.99 -6.80
CA SER A 39 -9.45 11.58 -7.90
C SER A 39 -10.91 11.07 -7.93
N LYS A 40 -11.81 11.86 -8.51
CA LYS A 40 -13.20 11.41 -8.75
C LYS A 40 -13.25 10.13 -9.59
N THR A 41 -12.36 10.01 -10.57
CA THR A 41 -12.26 8.83 -11.44
C THR A 41 -11.82 7.60 -10.64
N SER A 42 -10.82 7.73 -9.78
CA SER A 42 -10.36 6.64 -8.91
C SER A 42 -11.49 6.12 -8.01
N ASN A 43 -12.18 7.04 -7.31
CA ASN A 43 -13.30 6.67 -6.45
C ASN A 43 -14.44 6.00 -7.21
N HIS A 44 -14.76 6.49 -8.42
CA HIS A 44 -15.77 5.90 -9.29
C HIS A 44 -15.39 4.48 -9.75
N ASN A 45 -14.12 4.26 -10.12
CA ASN A 45 -13.61 2.95 -10.50
C ASN A 45 -13.70 1.96 -9.34
N ILE A 46 -13.29 2.38 -8.14
CA ILE A 46 -13.37 1.57 -6.92
C ILE A 46 -14.82 1.15 -6.67
N SER A 47 -15.77 2.09 -6.67
CA SER A 47 -17.19 1.78 -6.47
C SER A 47 -17.67 0.75 -7.48
N LYS A 48 -17.45 0.97 -8.78
CA LYS A 48 -17.86 0.03 -9.83
C LYS A 48 -17.29 -1.38 -9.67
N ILE A 49 -16.01 -1.47 -9.26
CA ILE A 49 -15.36 -2.76 -9.03
C ILE A 49 -16.00 -3.48 -7.86
N LEU A 50 -16.22 -2.78 -6.75
CA LEU A 50 -16.82 -3.34 -5.55
C LEU A 50 -18.27 -3.79 -5.82
N ASP A 51 -19.06 -2.97 -6.51
CA ASP A 51 -20.45 -3.29 -6.91
C ASP A 51 -20.50 -4.56 -7.77
N LYS A 52 -19.53 -4.73 -8.68
CA LYS A 52 -19.50 -5.88 -9.59
C LYS A 52 -19.00 -7.15 -8.92
N THR A 53 -18.02 -7.05 -8.02
CA THR A 53 -17.37 -8.22 -7.41
C THR A 53 -18.03 -8.65 -6.12
N ASN A 54 -18.75 -7.74 -5.46
CA ASN A 54 -19.34 -7.91 -4.13
C ASN A 54 -18.33 -8.38 -3.07
N PHE A 55 -17.08 -7.96 -3.22
CA PHE A 55 -16.03 -8.26 -2.25
C PHE A 55 -16.13 -7.35 -1.03
N ASP A 56 -15.80 -7.88 0.13
CA ASP A 56 -15.64 -7.08 1.34
C ASP A 56 -14.47 -6.09 1.19
N TYR A 57 -14.68 -4.88 1.70
CA TYR A 57 -13.63 -3.87 1.65
C TYR A 57 -13.53 -3.07 2.94
N LYS A 58 -12.34 -2.50 3.16
CA LYS A 58 -12.07 -1.55 4.23
C LYS A 58 -11.30 -0.35 3.68
N THR A 59 -11.62 0.83 4.19
CA THR A 59 -10.88 2.05 3.88
C THR A 59 -9.99 2.44 5.06
N LEU A 60 -8.70 2.60 4.80
CA LEU A 60 -7.79 3.30 5.68
C LEU A 60 -7.90 4.80 5.39
N ILE A 61 -8.43 5.56 6.33
CA ILE A 61 -8.46 7.03 6.24
C ILE A 61 -7.27 7.56 7.04
N LEU A 62 -6.37 8.28 6.37
CA LEU A 62 -5.26 8.94 7.04
C LEU A 62 -5.72 10.25 7.69
N ASP A 63 -5.22 10.55 8.90
CA ASP A 63 -5.39 11.88 9.48
C ASP A 63 -4.74 12.91 8.56
N TRP A 64 -5.57 13.80 7.98
CA TRP A 64 -5.12 14.77 6.99
C TRP A 64 -4.04 15.71 7.55
N GLU A 65 -4.16 16.12 8.79
CA GLU A 65 -3.21 17.04 9.39
C GLU A 65 -1.85 16.40 9.64
N GLU A 66 -1.82 15.12 10.06
CA GLU A 66 -0.58 14.34 10.17
C GLU A 66 0.05 14.14 8.81
N PHE A 67 -0.75 13.68 7.83
CA PHE A 67 -0.27 13.36 6.49
C PHE A 67 0.23 14.59 5.74
N ARG A 68 -0.54 15.68 5.75
CA ARG A 68 -0.12 16.98 5.18
C ARG A 68 1.19 17.48 5.79
N ASN A 69 1.32 17.41 7.11
CA ASN A 69 2.55 17.83 7.79
C ASN A 69 3.75 16.97 7.38
N LEU A 70 3.53 15.68 7.19
CA LEU A 70 4.53 14.75 6.72
C LEU A 70 4.94 15.04 5.27
N GLN A 71 3.98 15.30 4.37
CA GLN A 71 4.25 15.70 2.98
C GLN A 71 5.10 16.99 2.92
N ILE A 72 4.72 18.00 3.70
CA ILE A 72 5.50 19.25 3.79
C ILE A 72 6.92 18.98 4.29
N SER A 73 7.10 18.04 5.23
CA SER A 73 8.42 17.66 5.73
C SER A 73 9.29 17.04 4.64
N PHE A 74 8.71 16.20 3.79
CA PHE A 74 9.39 15.56 2.67
C PHE A 74 9.75 16.56 1.57
N LEU A 75 8.85 17.49 1.24
CA LEU A 75 9.11 18.58 0.31
C LEU A 75 10.27 19.47 0.80
N LYS A 76 10.29 19.83 2.08
CA LYS A 76 11.38 20.63 2.68
C LYS A 76 12.71 19.88 2.74
N ALA A 77 12.68 18.57 2.84
CA ALA A 77 13.87 17.74 2.82
C ALA A 77 14.47 17.61 1.40
N GLY A 78 13.73 17.95 0.34
CA GLY A 78 14.17 17.82 -1.04
C GLY A 78 14.42 16.39 -1.48
N VAL A 79 13.64 15.43 -0.95
CA VAL A 79 13.79 14.03 -1.33
C VAL A 79 13.24 13.78 -2.73
N PRO A 80 13.86 12.89 -3.53
CA PRO A 80 13.38 12.59 -4.88
C PRO A 80 12.00 11.92 -4.90
N ASP A 81 11.71 11.04 -3.92
CA ASP A 81 10.48 10.27 -3.83
C ASP A 81 9.59 10.82 -2.70
N ILE A 82 8.67 11.72 -3.06
CA ILE A 82 7.68 12.27 -2.12
C ILE A 82 6.51 11.30 -1.87
N GLU A 83 6.30 10.32 -2.75
CA GLU A 83 5.24 9.30 -2.61
C GLU A 83 5.63 8.18 -1.63
N LEU A 84 6.88 8.11 -1.21
CA LEU A 84 7.36 7.11 -0.25
C LEU A 84 6.46 7.03 0.99
N ILE A 85 5.93 8.16 1.48
CA ILE A 85 5.07 8.19 2.67
C ILE A 85 3.69 7.58 2.41
N THR A 86 3.14 7.76 1.20
CA THR A 86 1.88 7.14 0.77
C THR A 86 2.04 5.63 0.68
N ASP A 87 3.07 5.19 -0.02
CA ASP A 87 3.37 3.77 -0.18
C ASP A 87 3.69 3.09 1.16
N HIS A 88 4.42 3.79 2.03
CA HIS A 88 4.69 3.30 3.38
C HIS A 88 3.40 3.08 4.17
N ALA A 89 2.48 4.06 4.15
CA ALA A 89 1.25 3.99 4.93
C ALA A 89 0.38 2.80 4.51
N ILE A 90 0.13 2.64 3.20
CA ILE A 90 -0.70 1.52 2.72
C ILE A 90 -0.02 0.18 2.99
N PHE A 91 1.28 0.08 2.76
CA PHE A 91 2.04 -1.14 2.97
C PHE A 91 2.06 -1.56 4.45
N ALA A 92 2.33 -0.60 5.35
CA ALA A 92 2.32 -0.82 6.78
C ALA A 92 0.95 -1.30 7.27
N TYR A 93 -0.12 -0.66 6.80
CA TYR A 93 -1.48 -1.02 7.19
C TYR A 93 -1.88 -2.40 6.68
N ILE A 94 -1.63 -2.71 5.41
CA ILE A 94 -1.97 -4.02 4.81
C ILE A 94 -1.26 -5.15 5.56
N ILE A 95 0.03 -5.00 5.86
CA ILE A 95 0.80 -6.00 6.60
C ILE A 95 0.24 -6.19 8.02
N ASP A 96 0.00 -5.10 8.75
CA ASP A 96 -0.54 -5.17 10.10
C ASP A 96 -1.94 -5.78 10.11
N PHE A 97 -2.77 -5.45 9.14
CA PHE A 97 -4.09 -6.03 8.96
C PHE A 97 -4.01 -7.53 8.67
N ALA A 98 -3.15 -7.94 7.72
CA ALA A 98 -2.98 -9.35 7.38
C ALA A 98 -2.49 -10.18 8.58
N ILE A 99 -1.57 -9.64 9.38
CA ILE A 99 -1.09 -10.28 10.60
C ILE A 99 -2.21 -10.43 11.62
N LYS A 100 -2.99 -9.37 11.86
CA LYS A 100 -4.08 -9.34 12.83
C LYS A 100 -5.21 -10.31 12.48
N GLU A 101 -5.60 -10.34 11.22
CA GLU A 101 -6.69 -11.20 10.70
C GLU A 101 -6.20 -12.61 10.31
N GLU A 102 -4.92 -12.91 10.56
CA GLU A 102 -4.30 -14.21 10.23
C GLU A 102 -4.43 -14.59 8.74
N ILE A 103 -4.36 -13.58 7.85
CA ILE A 103 -4.39 -13.77 6.40
C ILE A 103 -2.96 -13.93 5.90
N LYS A 104 -2.68 -15.05 5.25
CA LYS A 104 -1.31 -15.44 4.86
C LYS A 104 -0.81 -14.73 3.61
N PHE A 105 -1.69 -14.39 2.67
CA PHE A 105 -1.31 -13.88 1.37
C PHE A 105 -1.70 -12.41 1.21
N ILE A 106 -0.74 -11.61 0.77
CA ILE A 106 -0.94 -10.23 0.34
C ILE A 106 -0.64 -10.19 -1.16
N LEU A 107 -1.63 -9.81 -1.96
CA LEU A 107 -1.47 -9.70 -3.41
C LEU A 107 -1.26 -8.24 -3.79
N SER A 108 -0.22 -8.00 -4.57
CA SER A 108 0.19 -6.66 -5.01
C SER A 108 0.00 -6.52 -6.52
N GLY A 109 -0.41 -5.33 -6.94
CA GLY A 109 -0.44 -4.91 -8.33
C GLY A 109 0.87 -4.32 -8.84
N VAL A 110 1.93 -4.33 -8.03
CA VAL A 110 3.28 -3.96 -8.46
C VAL A 110 3.71 -4.90 -9.58
N ASN A 111 4.28 -4.35 -10.64
CA ASN A 111 4.65 -5.08 -11.85
C ASN A 111 6.09 -4.74 -12.22
N PHE A 112 6.92 -5.77 -12.36
CA PHE A 112 8.33 -5.61 -12.75
C PHE A 112 8.48 -4.92 -14.12
N ALA A 113 7.62 -5.23 -15.08
CA ALA A 113 7.74 -4.72 -16.43
C ALA A 113 7.49 -3.20 -16.55
N THR A 114 6.63 -2.62 -15.71
CA THR A 114 6.24 -1.21 -15.80
C THR A 114 6.84 -0.32 -14.72
N GLU A 115 7.24 -0.85 -13.57
CA GLU A 115 7.66 -0.05 -12.41
C GLU A 115 9.17 -0.04 -12.14
N HIS A 116 9.96 -0.89 -12.81
CA HIS A 116 11.42 -0.99 -12.60
C HIS A 116 12.25 -0.05 -13.48
N SER A 117 11.65 1.00 -14.02
CA SER A 117 12.36 2.01 -14.83
C SER A 117 13.08 3.09 -14.00
N THR A 118 12.88 3.12 -12.68
CA THR A 118 13.52 4.13 -11.81
C THR A 118 14.92 3.71 -11.38
N VAL A 119 15.84 4.69 -11.31
CA VAL A 119 17.19 4.48 -10.82
C VAL A 119 17.14 4.11 -9.34
N ASN A 120 17.74 2.98 -8.98
CA ASN A 120 17.72 2.45 -7.59
C ASN A 120 18.22 3.46 -6.53
N SER A 121 19.07 4.41 -6.90
CA SER A 121 19.57 5.45 -6.00
C SER A 121 18.57 6.56 -5.69
N TRP A 122 17.45 6.65 -6.42
CA TRP A 122 16.43 7.68 -6.22
C TRP A 122 15.37 7.26 -5.19
N GLY A 123 15.22 5.96 -4.96
CA GLY A 123 14.25 5.43 -4.02
C GLY A 123 14.86 5.05 -2.67
N TRP A 124 14.05 5.09 -1.64
CA TRP A 124 14.36 4.51 -0.34
C TRP A 124 13.40 3.37 -0.05
N ARG A 125 13.75 2.53 0.91
CA ARG A 125 12.92 1.40 1.33
C ARG A 125 11.58 1.90 1.87
N LYS A 126 10.49 1.45 1.26
CA LYS A 126 9.12 1.82 1.64
C LYS A 126 8.68 1.23 2.99
N ASP A 127 9.42 0.26 3.54
CA ASP A 127 9.17 -0.38 4.84
C ASP A 127 10.00 0.22 6.00
N ASP A 128 10.71 1.34 5.77
CA ASP A 128 11.58 1.96 6.76
C ASP A 128 10.99 3.23 7.38
N PHE A 129 10.16 3.04 8.42
CA PHE A 129 9.64 4.18 9.18
C PHE A 129 10.73 5.00 9.89
N ASN A 130 11.91 4.45 10.17
CA ASN A 130 12.99 5.23 10.80
C ASN A 130 13.48 6.36 9.89
N HIS A 131 13.53 6.12 8.56
CA HIS A 131 13.86 7.16 7.59
C HIS A 131 12.80 8.27 7.61
N ILE A 132 11.53 7.90 7.51
CA ILE A 132 10.39 8.84 7.57
C ILE A 132 10.44 9.66 8.86
N ARG A 133 10.63 8.99 10.00
CA ARG A 133 10.73 9.64 11.32
C ARG A 133 11.88 10.65 11.41
N LYS A 134 13.05 10.34 10.82
CA LYS A 134 14.21 11.24 10.82
C LYS A 134 13.92 12.52 10.04
N ILE A 135 13.33 12.41 8.85
CA ILE A 135 12.91 13.56 8.04
C ILE A 135 11.86 14.38 8.79
N HIS A 136 10.84 13.70 9.31
CA HIS A 136 9.77 14.36 10.04
C HIS A 136 10.26 15.08 11.31
N LYS A 137 11.20 14.46 12.06
CA LYS A 137 11.81 15.10 13.24
C LYS A 137 12.53 16.40 12.90
N LYS A 138 13.13 16.49 11.71
CA LYS A 138 13.87 17.67 11.27
C LYS A 138 12.99 18.80 10.72
N PHE A 139 11.93 18.45 10.01
CA PHE A 139 11.13 19.42 9.25
C PHE A 139 9.64 19.46 9.64
N GLY A 140 9.16 18.46 10.36
CA GLY A 140 7.77 18.37 10.80
C GLY A 140 7.49 19.20 12.04
N LYS A 141 6.20 19.53 12.21
CA LYS A 141 5.71 20.31 13.36
C LYS A 141 4.67 19.57 14.19
N LYS A 142 4.04 18.55 13.62
CA LYS A 142 2.94 17.79 14.24
C LYS A 142 3.39 16.37 14.56
N GLU A 143 3.02 15.86 15.72
CA GLU A 143 3.29 14.47 16.09
C GLU A 143 2.51 13.49 15.20
N LEU A 144 3.14 12.38 14.82
CA LEU A 144 2.49 11.29 14.08
C LEU A 144 1.92 10.27 15.08
N LYS A 145 0.62 10.36 15.37
CA LYS A 145 -0.08 9.47 16.32
C LYS A 145 -0.71 8.29 15.61
N THR A 146 -1.44 8.55 14.52
CA THR A 146 -2.27 7.57 13.82
C THR A 146 -1.62 7.07 12.53
N PHE A 147 -0.62 7.76 12.01
CA PHE A 147 0.08 7.36 10.77
C PHE A 147 0.63 5.93 10.90
N PRO A 148 0.35 5.03 9.93
CA PRO A 148 0.83 3.64 9.97
C PRO A 148 2.36 3.55 10.00
N LYS A 149 2.89 2.65 10.81
CA LYS A 149 4.34 2.56 11.08
C LYS A 149 4.83 1.14 10.86
N MET A 150 5.71 0.96 9.87
CA MET A 150 6.37 -0.29 9.61
C MET A 150 7.89 -0.13 9.77
N TYR A 151 8.50 -1.09 10.43
CA TYR A 151 9.94 -1.16 10.60
C TYR A 151 10.49 -2.36 9.85
N PRO A 152 11.68 -2.27 9.22
CA PRO A 152 12.26 -3.37 8.45
C PRO A 152 12.36 -4.67 9.23
N PHE A 153 12.73 -4.59 10.52
CA PHE A 153 12.82 -5.76 11.40
C PHE A 153 11.45 -6.42 11.63
N LYS A 154 10.39 -5.63 11.83
CA LYS A 154 9.03 -6.16 12.03
C LYS A 154 8.57 -6.93 10.80
N LYS A 155 8.74 -6.35 9.60
CA LYS A 155 8.44 -7.01 8.33
C LYS A 155 9.22 -8.31 8.18
N PHE A 156 10.55 -8.26 8.31
CA PHE A 156 11.42 -9.43 8.23
C PHE A 156 10.99 -10.55 9.19
N TYR A 157 10.66 -10.19 10.44
CA TYR A 157 10.22 -11.15 11.45
C TYR A 157 8.98 -11.92 11.02
N TYR A 158 7.95 -11.22 10.52
CA TYR A 158 6.70 -11.88 10.11
C TYR A 158 6.80 -12.59 8.77
N GLU A 159 7.59 -12.11 7.83
CA GLU A 159 7.79 -12.77 6.54
C GLU A 159 8.70 -13.98 6.64
N LYS A 160 9.85 -13.84 7.29
CA LYS A 160 10.93 -14.84 7.25
C LYS A 160 10.95 -15.76 8.46
N ILE A 161 10.78 -15.21 9.67
CA ILE A 161 10.87 -16.00 10.91
C ILE A 161 9.54 -16.67 11.23
N LYS A 162 8.47 -15.90 11.33
CA LYS A 162 7.14 -16.44 11.63
C LYS A 162 6.45 -17.04 10.41
N LYS A 163 6.89 -16.72 9.19
CA LYS A 163 6.28 -17.18 7.91
C LYS A 163 4.75 -17.00 7.89
N LYS A 164 4.27 -15.92 8.53
CA LYS A 164 2.84 -15.64 8.67
C LYS A 164 2.27 -14.94 7.45
N ILE A 165 3.09 -14.21 6.70
CA ILE A 165 2.68 -13.45 5.52
C ILE A 165 3.59 -13.74 4.32
N ASN A 166 2.99 -13.73 3.13
CA ASN A 166 3.69 -13.80 1.86
C ASN A 166 3.14 -12.69 0.94
N VAL A 167 4.02 -11.85 0.45
CA VAL A 167 3.67 -10.82 -0.55
C VAL A 167 3.94 -11.40 -1.94
N ILE A 168 2.94 -11.36 -2.80
CA ILE A 168 3.00 -11.91 -4.16
C ILE A 168 2.59 -10.81 -5.14
N ASN A 169 3.47 -10.50 -6.08
CA ASN A 169 3.17 -9.62 -7.21
C ASN A 169 2.54 -10.49 -8.31
N ILE A 170 1.21 -10.55 -8.32
CA ILE A 170 0.50 -11.49 -9.20
C ILE A 170 0.68 -11.15 -10.68
N LEU A 171 0.90 -9.88 -11.01
CA LEU A 171 1.09 -9.42 -12.38
C LEU A 171 2.40 -9.90 -13.01
N ASP A 172 3.40 -10.27 -12.20
CA ASP A 172 4.67 -10.83 -12.69
C ASP A 172 4.53 -12.25 -13.25
N PHE A 173 3.41 -12.94 -12.95
CA PHE A 173 3.15 -14.31 -13.42
C PHE A 173 2.29 -14.38 -14.68
N ILE A 174 1.87 -13.24 -15.22
CA ILE A 174 1.04 -13.16 -16.41
C ILE A 174 1.69 -12.22 -17.44
N ASN A 175 1.40 -12.46 -18.73
CA ASN A 175 1.82 -11.54 -19.78
C ASN A 175 0.90 -10.29 -19.71
N TYR A 176 1.26 -9.35 -18.84
CA TYR A 176 0.52 -8.13 -18.58
C TYR A 176 1.28 -6.93 -19.15
N ASN A 177 0.63 -6.23 -20.08
CA ASN A 177 1.04 -4.94 -20.60
C ASN A 177 -0.10 -3.95 -20.30
N SER A 178 0.18 -2.94 -19.47
CA SER A 178 -0.77 -1.87 -19.14
C SER A 178 -0.95 -0.88 -20.28
#